data_4d0200d4fe74713c4d3e9b54b9d8f378
#
_entry.id   4d0200d4fe74713c4d3e9b54b9d8f378
#
_cell.length_a   1.000
_cell.length_b   1.000
_cell.length_c   1.000
_cell.angle_alpha   90.00
_cell.angle_beta   90.00
_cell.angle_gamma   90.00
#
_symmetry.space_group_name_H-M   'P 1'
#
loop_
_entity.id
_entity.type
_entity.pdbx_description
1 polymer ?
#
loop_
_entity_poly.entity_id
_entity_poly.type
_entity_poly.pdbx_seq_one_letter_code
_entity_poly.pdbx_strand_id
1 'polypeptide(L)'
;DVMYKQAVTYVLKRESRKDGKKYQAVNDIPWGKGHEYIEIEISNQLERIKRLGLGLFMITHDKDKKFESREGVSYDKTTCSLPDRIRNTILNMSDFINFIDIAKEKDELLGKLVDKRYIYFRADGSDLEAGSRFENVPNRIEYDVKEFIKTFEEAVKSSLDEGQDVNKLKKEQELESKKAVEEYVKNNGVAGEYTLEEKQEKLDKIKANISKLDMAKLQKIMADHLITSFNDAEAVPSKALDEILELI
;
A
#
# COMPACT_ATOMS: atom_id res chain seq x y z
N ASP A 1 0.05 -7.73 -4.75
CA ASP A 1 0.34 -9.15 -4.40
C ASP A 1 1.11 -9.27 -3.08
N VAL A 2 2.17 -8.45 -2.87
CA VAL A 2 2.98 -8.47 -1.62
C VAL A 2 2.12 -8.11 -0.41
N MET A 3 1.34 -7.04 -0.49
CA MET A 3 0.43 -6.63 0.58
C MET A 3 -0.54 -7.75 0.99
N TYR A 4 -1.10 -8.47 0.02
CA TYR A 4 -1.97 -9.61 0.31
C TYR A 4 -1.24 -10.72 1.09
N LYS A 5 -0.03 -11.09 0.66
CA LYS A 5 0.79 -12.11 1.36
C LYS A 5 1.14 -11.68 2.79
N GLN A 6 1.43 -10.39 2.99
CA GLN A 6 1.69 -9.85 4.32
C GLN A 6 0.44 -9.87 5.20
N ALA A 7 -0.73 -9.50 4.66
CA ALA A 7 -2.00 -9.56 5.38
C ALA A 7 -2.34 -11.00 5.79
N VAL A 8 -2.14 -11.98 4.92
CA VAL A 8 -2.29 -13.41 5.25
C VAL A 8 -1.39 -13.79 6.43
N THR A 9 -0.10 -13.44 6.36
CA THR A 9 0.86 -13.76 7.41
C THR A 9 0.48 -13.11 8.74
N TYR A 10 0.05 -11.85 8.70
CA TYR A 10 -0.39 -11.12 9.88
C TYR A 10 -1.62 -11.75 10.53
N VAL A 11 -2.66 -12.05 9.73
CA VAL A 11 -3.89 -12.65 10.21
C VAL A 11 -3.64 -14.03 10.82
N LEU A 12 -2.84 -14.87 10.16
CA LEU A 12 -2.47 -16.19 10.72
C LEU A 12 -1.77 -16.07 12.07
N LYS A 13 -0.84 -15.14 12.22
CA LYS A 13 -0.13 -14.89 13.49
C LYS A 13 -1.08 -14.35 14.57
N ARG A 14 -1.95 -13.41 14.22
CA ARG A 14 -2.92 -12.78 15.13
C ARG A 14 -3.90 -13.81 15.69
N GLU A 15 -4.55 -14.57 14.81
CA GLU A 15 -5.54 -15.58 15.23
C GLU A 15 -4.87 -16.77 15.94
N SER A 16 -3.66 -17.16 15.54
CA SER A 16 -2.89 -18.19 16.26
C SER A 16 -2.61 -17.79 17.71
N ARG A 17 -2.25 -16.53 17.96
CA ARG A 17 -2.03 -16.02 19.33
C ARG A 17 -3.32 -15.96 20.14
N LYS A 18 -4.41 -15.52 19.51
CA LYS A 18 -5.71 -15.37 20.13
C LYS A 18 -6.27 -16.71 20.62
N ASP A 19 -6.16 -17.74 19.79
CA ASP A 19 -6.76 -19.05 20.05
C ASP A 19 -5.78 -20.03 20.73
N GLY A 20 -4.52 -19.63 20.96
CA GLY A 20 -3.46 -20.48 21.52
C GLY A 20 -3.10 -21.66 20.63
N LYS A 21 -3.40 -21.59 19.33
CA LYS A 21 -3.16 -22.63 18.32
C LYS A 21 -2.31 -22.09 17.19
N LYS A 22 -1.50 -22.94 16.55
CA LYS A 22 -0.72 -22.55 15.39
C LYS A 22 -1.49 -22.84 14.11
N TYR A 23 -1.97 -21.80 13.44
CA TYR A 23 -2.55 -21.90 12.10
C TYR A 23 -1.45 -21.80 11.04
N GLN A 24 -1.45 -22.70 10.06
CA GLN A 24 -0.49 -22.74 8.95
C GLN A 24 -1.10 -22.21 7.64
N ALA A 25 -2.39 -22.40 7.47
CA ALA A 25 -3.13 -21.96 6.30
C ALA A 25 -4.39 -21.16 6.71
N VAL A 26 -4.87 -20.33 5.79
CA VAL A 26 -6.07 -19.50 6.00
C VAL A 26 -7.30 -20.36 6.33
N ASN A 27 -7.38 -21.53 5.71
CA ASN A 27 -8.48 -22.46 5.92
C ASN A 27 -8.44 -23.18 7.29
N ASP A 28 -7.33 -23.11 8.02
CA ASP A 28 -7.22 -23.66 9.38
C ASP A 28 -7.98 -22.80 10.40
N ILE A 29 -8.27 -21.54 10.04
CA ILE A 29 -9.04 -20.63 10.90
C ILE A 29 -10.51 -21.09 10.90
N PRO A 30 -11.10 -21.30 12.10
CA PRO A 30 -12.43 -21.85 12.22
C PRO A 30 -13.51 -21.06 11.45
N TRP A 31 -14.53 -21.77 11.01
CA TRP A 31 -15.73 -21.21 10.35
C TRP A 31 -15.46 -20.53 9.01
N GLY A 32 -14.32 -20.80 8.36
CA GLY A 32 -13.94 -20.17 7.10
C GLY A 32 -13.67 -18.66 7.20
N LYS A 33 -13.54 -18.12 8.42
CA LYS A 33 -13.37 -16.66 8.67
C LYS A 33 -12.01 -16.11 8.26
N GLY A 34 -11.04 -16.97 7.97
CA GLY A 34 -9.69 -16.53 7.62
C GLY A 34 -9.66 -15.56 6.42
N HIS A 35 -10.44 -15.84 5.38
CA HIS A 35 -10.55 -14.98 4.21
C HIS A 35 -11.22 -13.63 4.51
N GLU A 36 -12.26 -13.63 5.36
CA GLU A 36 -12.93 -12.43 5.83
C GLU A 36 -11.98 -11.54 6.65
N TYR A 37 -11.21 -12.13 7.54
CA TYR A 37 -10.25 -11.40 8.37
C TYR A 37 -9.13 -10.76 7.54
N ILE A 38 -8.69 -11.40 6.45
CA ILE A 38 -7.71 -10.83 5.53
C ILE A 38 -8.32 -9.63 4.79
N GLU A 39 -9.56 -9.74 4.32
CA GLU A 39 -10.28 -8.64 3.66
C GLU A 39 -10.44 -7.44 4.59
N ILE A 40 -10.89 -7.66 5.82
CA ILE A 40 -11.02 -6.62 6.84
C ILE A 40 -9.68 -5.96 7.13
N GLU A 41 -8.61 -6.74 7.28
CA GLU A 41 -7.27 -6.20 7.54
C GLU A 41 -6.79 -5.30 6.40
N ILE A 42 -6.91 -5.76 5.16
CA ILE A 42 -6.52 -4.97 3.98
C ILE A 42 -7.38 -3.70 3.89
N SER A 43 -8.69 -3.81 4.05
CA SER A 43 -9.61 -2.66 4.01
C SER A 43 -9.25 -1.63 5.07
N ASN A 44 -8.98 -2.07 6.29
CA ASN A 44 -8.58 -1.18 7.38
C ASN A 44 -7.27 -0.45 7.08
N GLN A 45 -6.27 -1.13 6.52
CA GLN A 45 -4.99 -0.50 6.16
C GLN A 45 -5.17 0.51 5.03
N LEU A 46 -5.95 0.19 3.99
CA LEU A 46 -6.25 1.11 2.90
C LEU A 46 -7.03 2.34 3.38
N GLU A 47 -8.04 2.15 4.24
CA GLU A 47 -8.78 3.27 4.84
C GLU A 47 -7.89 4.17 5.72
N ARG A 48 -6.93 3.61 6.44
CA ARG A 48 -5.96 4.40 7.22
C ARG A 48 -5.11 5.28 6.31
N ILE A 49 -4.60 4.73 5.19
CA ILE A 49 -3.82 5.52 4.21
C ILE A 49 -4.70 6.60 3.58
N LYS A 50 -5.94 6.27 3.21
CA LYS A 50 -6.89 7.21 2.62
C LYS A 50 -7.20 8.39 3.54
N ARG A 51 -7.35 8.14 4.85
CA ARG A 51 -7.59 9.20 5.86
C ARG A 51 -6.44 10.19 6.00
N LEU A 52 -5.23 9.84 5.54
CA LEU A 52 -4.10 10.76 5.49
C LEU A 52 -4.18 11.75 4.32
N GLY A 53 -5.20 11.66 3.47
CA GLY A 53 -5.36 12.52 2.29
C GLY A 53 -4.31 12.28 1.21
N LEU A 54 -3.61 11.14 1.25
CA LEU A 54 -2.56 10.79 0.29
C LEU A 54 -3.16 10.06 -0.91
N GLY A 55 -2.61 10.33 -2.10
CA GLY A 55 -2.86 9.52 -3.28
C GLY A 55 -2.24 8.14 -3.14
N LEU A 56 -2.96 7.10 -3.54
CA LEU A 56 -2.51 5.72 -3.45
C LEU A 56 -2.43 5.08 -4.82
N PHE A 57 -1.23 4.64 -5.21
CA PHE A 57 -1.00 3.84 -6.39
C PHE A 57 -0.77 2.38 -5.98
N MET A 58 -1.57 1.48 -6.53
CA MET A 58 -1.43 0.05 -6.31
C MET A 58 -1.04 -0.64 -7.61
N ILE A 59 0.03 -1.44 -7.56
CA ILE A 59 0.52 -2.21 -8.70
C ILE A 59 0.27 -3.69 -8.42
N THR A 60 -0.32 -4.38 -9.37
CA THR A 60 -0.56 -5.82 -9.32
C THR A 60 -0.18 -6.46 -10.65
N HIS A 61 0.09 -7.76 -10.62
CA HIS A 61 0.20 -8.55 -11.85
C HIS A 61 -1.20 -8.84 -12.39
N ASP A 62 -1.25 -9.17 -13.63
CA ASP A 62 -2.45 -9.64 -14.33
C ASP A 62 -2.56 -11.17 -14.30
N LYS A 63 -3.72 -11.64 -14.62
CA LYS A 63 -4.03 -13.05 -14.91
C LYS A 63 -5.25 -13.13 -15.80
N ASP A 64 -5.29 -14.12 -16.65
CA ASP A 64 -6.49 -14.47 -17.40
C ASP A 64 -7.46 -15.26 -16.54
N LYS A 65 -8.73 -14.91 -16.63
CA LYS A 65 -9.83 -15.55 -15.93
C LYS A 65 -11.02 -15.73 -16.84
N LYS A 66 -11.62 -16.93 -16.81
CA LYS A 66 -12.87 -17.20 -17.52
C LYS A 66 -14.04 -16.58 -16.78
N PHE A 67 -14.84 -15.86 -17.51
CA PHE A 67 -16.12 -15.32 -17.10
C PHE A 67 -17.24 -15.92 -17.93
N GLU A 68 -18.44 -15.91 -17.40
CA GLU A 68 -19.64 -16.30 -18.10
C GLU A 68 -20.57 -15.09 -18.19
N SER A 69 -21.01 -14.78 -19.42
CA SER A 69 -21.98 -13.71 -19.62
C SER A 69 -23.36 -14.13 -19.10
N ARG A 70 -24.26 -13.19 -18.94
CA ARG A 70 -25.65 -13.47 -18.55
C ARG A 70 -26.38 -14.37 -19.55
N GLU A 71 -25.88 -14.46 -20.78
CA GLU A 71 -26.40 -15.27 -21.87
C GLU A 71 -25.77 -16.66 -21.95
N GLY A 72 -24.90 -17.01 -20.97
CA GLY A 72 -24.23 -18.30 -20.90
C GLY A 72 -23.00 -18.44 -21.81
N VAL A 73 -22.50 -17.33 -22.39
CA VAL A 73 -21.30 -17.34 -23.22
C VAL A 73 -20.08 -17.16 -22.35
N SER A 74 -19.16 -18.13 -22.39
CA SER A 74 -17.87 -18.03 -21.72
C SER A 74 -16.91 -17.17 -22.52
N TYR A 75 -16.21 -16.27 -21.83
CA TYR A 75 -15.14 -15.45 -22.41
C TYR A 75 -13.97 -15.32 -21.43
N ASP A 76 -12.78 -15.13 -21.94
CA ASP A 76 -11.60 -14.89 -21.14
C ASP A 76 -11.45 -13.38 -20.93
N LYS A 77 -11.10 -12.99 -19.70
CA LYS A 77 -10.83 -11.60 -19.33
C LYS A 77 -9.54 -11.50 -18.52
N THR A 78 -8.67 -10.59 -18.92
CA THR A 78 -7.44 -10.29 -18.19
C THR A 78 -7.76 -9.37 -17.02
N THR A 79 -7.49 -9.83 -15.82
CA THR A 79 -7.83 -9.16 -14.55
C THR A 79 -6.61 -9.10 -13.64
N CYS A 80 -6.68 -8.35 -12.54
CA CYS A 80 -5.61 -8.39 -11.55
C CYS A 80 -5.51 -9.76 -10.86
N SER A 81 -4.30 -10.15 -10.47
CA SER A 81 -3.98 -11.49 -9.92
C SER A 81 -4.48 -11.72 -8.50
N LEU A 82 -5.10 -10.73 -7.87
CA LEU A 82 -5.63 -10.83 -6.51
C LEU A 82 -6.82 -11.81 -6.41
N PRO A 83 -7.06 -12.41 -5.23
CA PRO A 83 -8.30 -13.13 -4.97
C PRO A 83 -9.52 -12.23 -5.16
N ASP A 84 -10.61 -12.77 -5.73
CA ASP A 84 -11.78 -11.99 -6.15
C ASP A 84 -12.34 -11.07 -5.07
N ARG A 85 -12.39 -11.52 -3.84
CA ARG A 85 -12.91 -10.73 -2.71
C ARG A 85 -12.07 -9.47 -2.49
N ILE A 86 -10.75 -9.62 -2.44
CA ILE A 86 -9.81 -8.51 -2.27
C ILE A 86 -9.78 -7.61 -3.51
N ARG A 87 -9.80 -8.24 -4.70
CA ARG A 87 -9.88 -7.53 -5.97
C ARG A 87 -11.09 -6.60 -5.99
N ASN A 88 -12.28 -7.11 -5.70
CA ASN A 88 -13.52 -6.32 -5.72
C ASN A 88 -13.45 -5.15 -4.72
N THR A 89 -12.91 -5.37 -3.53
CA THR A 89 -12.71 -4.32 -2.53
C THR A 89 -11.82 -3.20 -3.07
N ILE A 90 -10.68 -3.55 -3.67
CA ILE A 90 -9.74 -2.59 -4.24
C ILE A 90 -10.33 -1.86 -5.44
N LEU A 91 -10.95 -2.57 -6.38
CA LEU A 91 -11.57 -1.95 -7.55
C LEU A 91 -12.68 -0.96 -7.18
N ASN A 92 -13.50 -1.30 -6.18
CA ASN A 92 -14.56 -0.42 -5.70
C ASN A 92 -14.04 0.87 -5.03
N MET A 93 -12.82 0.84 -4.51
CA MET A 93 -12.18 2.01 -3.89
C MET A 93 -11.39 2.87 -4.89
N SER A 94 -11.07 2.33 -6.06
CA SER A 94 -10.19 2.96 -7.05
C SER A 94 -10.95 3.97 -7.91
N ASP A 95 -10.34 5.12 -8.15
CA ASP A 95 -10.86 6.14 -9.08
C ASP A 95 -10.42 5.83 -10.51
N PHE A 96 -9.25 5.21 -10.68
CA PHE A 96 -8.71 4.72 -11.94
C PHE A 96 -8.28 3.27 -11.80
N ILE A 97 -8.62 2.47 -12.79
CA ILE A 97 -8.13 1.11 -12.98
C ILE A 97 -7.45 1.10 -14.34
N ASN A 98 -6.13 1.17 -14.32
CA ASN A 98 -5.33 1.25 -15.53
C ASN A 98 -4.72 -0.10 -15.85
N PHE A 99 -4.80 -0.49 -17.11
CA PHE A 99 -4.11 -1.65 -17.64
C PHE A 99 -2.97 -1.20 -18.54
N ILE A 100 -1.79 -1.76 -18.38
CA ILE A 100 -0.62 -1.44 -19.22
C ILE A 100 -0.32 -2.65 -20.08
N ASP A 101 -0.36 -2.48 -21.39
CA ASP A 101 -0.15 -3.55 -22.35
C ASP A 101 0.74 -3.10 -23.52
N ILE A 102 1.26 -4.09 -24.26
CA ILE A 102 2.06 -3.89 -25.45
C ILE A 102 1.23 -4.33 -26.66
N ALA A 103 0.83 -3.37 -27.47
CA ALA A 103 0.13 -3.61 -28.72
C ALA A 103 1.12 -3.60 -29.90
N LYS A 104 0.90 -4.50 -30.88
CA LYS A 104 1.63 -4.48 -32.15
C LYS A 104 0.92 -3.56 -33.12
N GLU A 105 1.60 -2.51 -33.53
CA GLU A 105 1.08 -1.55 -34.50
C GLU A 105 1.98 -1.48 -35.72
N LYS A 106 1.38 -1.23 -36.87
CA LYS A 106 2.14 -1.02 -38.11
C LYS A 106 2.71 0.40 -38.11
N ASP A 107 4.03 0.49 -38.10
CA ASP A 107 4.71 1.75 -38.31
C ASP A 107 4.53 2.18 -39.77
N GLU A 108 3.96 3.36 -39.99
CA GLU A 108 3.64 3.86 -41.33
C GLU A 108 4.89 4.18 -42.13
N LEU A 109 6.00 4.57 -41.48
CA LEU A 109 7.26 4.91 -42.12
C LEU A 109 8.07 3.67 -42.46
N LEU A 110 8.10 2.69 -41.57
CA LEU A 110 8.91 1.49 -41.73
C LEU A 110 8.15 0.33 -42.41
N GLY A 111 6.82 0.43 -42.48
CA GLY A 111 5.95 -0.62 -43.01
C GLY A 111 5.98 -1.94 -42.23
N LYS A 112 6.60 -1.92 -41.03
CA LYS A 112 6.80 -3.06 -40.15
C LYS A 112 5.93 -2.96 -38.90
N LEU A 113 5.63 -4.11 -38.31
CA LEU A 113 4.99 -4.16 -36.98
C LEU A 113 6.03 -3.77 -35.91
N VAL A 114 5.68 -2.79 -35.09
CA VAL A 114 6.45 -2.34 -33.92
C VAL A 114 5.63 -2.56 -32.66
N ASP A 115 6.31 -2.87 -31.58
CA ASP A 115 5.68 -3.00 -30.27
C ASP A 115 5.56 -1.63 -29.62
N LYS A 116 4.34 -1.18 -29.39
CA LYS A 116 4.04 0.05 -28.66
C LYS A 116 3.37 -0.28 -27.35
N ARG A 117 3.78 0.43 -26.29
CA ARG A 117 3.19 0.27 -24.94
C ARG A 117 2.12 1.32 -24.73
N TYR A 118 0.96 0.91 -24.20
CA TYR A 118 -0.19 1.74 -23.93
C TYR A 118 -0.65 1.64 -22.49
N ILE A 119 -1.26 2.72 -22.00
CA ILE A 119 -2.02 2.75 -20.75
C ILE A 119 -3.50 2.83 -21.14
N TYR A 120 -4.27 1.83 -20.79
CA TYR A 120 -5.70 1.75 -21.00
C TYR A 120 -6.43 2.27 -19.76
N PHE A 121 -7.38 3.17 -19.96
CA PHE A 121 -8.25 3.72 -18.92
C PHE A 121 -9.66 3.14 -18.98
N ARG A 122 -10.03 2.52 -20.09
CA ARG A 122 -11.34 1.88 -20.30
C ARG A 122 -11.19 0.56 -21.03
N ALA A 123 -12.07 -0.37 -20.67
CA ALA A 123 -12.18 -1.67 -21.35
C ALA A 123 -13.00 -1.55 -22.64
N ASP A 124 -12.52 -0.87 -23.59
CA ASP A 124 -13.11 -0.49 -24.88
C ASP A 124 -13.41 -1.72 -25.79
N GLY A 125 -14.34 -2.56 -25.37
CA GLY A 125 -14.62 -3.83 -26.04
C GLY A 125 -13.49 -4.84 -25.97
N SER A 126 -12.39 -4.51 -25.26
CA SER A 126 -11.30 -5.44 -24.98
C SER A 126 -11.60 -6.26 -23.73
N ASP A 127 -11.04 -7.45 -23.66
CA ASP A 127 -11.17 -8.35 -22.52
C ASP A 127 -10.25 -7.93 -21.35
N LEU A 128 -9.94 -6.63 -21.27
CA LEU A 128 -9.07 -6.05 -20.23
C LEU A 128 -9.90 -5.48 -19.06
N GLU A 129 -9.33 -5.52 -17.87
CA GLU A 129 -9.90 -4.85 -16.71
C GLU A 129 -9.35 -3.44 -16.57
N ALA A 130 -9.99 -2.49 -17.24
CA ALA A 130 -9.70 -1.06 -17.13
C ALA A 130 -10.99 -0.28 -16.92
N GLY A 131 -10.92 0.81 -16.18
CA GLY A 131 -12.06 1.66 -15.88
C GLY A 131 -11.67 2.96 -15.17
N SER A 132 -12.57 3.93 -15.21
CA SER A 132 -12.42 5.21 -14.52
C SER A 132 -13.76 5.69 -14.03
N ARG A 133 -13.78 6.37 -12.88
CA ARG A 133 -14.96 7.12 -12.39
C ARG A 133 -15.16 8.44 -13.13
N PHE A 134 -14.11 8.92 -13.81
CA PHE A 134 -14.16 10.17 -14.56
C PHE A 134 -14.69 9.93 -15.97
N GLU A 135 -15.59 10.78 -16.42
CA GLU A 135 -16.22 10.65 -17.74
C GLU A 135 -15.28 11.03 -18.89
N ASN A 136 -14.54 12.12 -18.73
CA ASN A 136 -13.68 12.69 -19.77
C ASN A 136 -12.26 12.12 -19.72
N VAL A 137 -12.14 10.80 -19.96
CA VAL A 137 -10.85 10.11 -20.01
C VAL A 137 -10.77 9.36 -21.35
N PRO A 138 -9.63 9.44 -22.08
CA PRO A 138 -9.43 8.68 -23.30
C PRO A 138 -9.46 7.17 -23.04
N ASN A 139 -9.77 6.38 -24.03
CA ASN A 139 -9.74 4.92 -23.89
C ASN A 139 -8.34 4.41 -23.56
N ARG A 140 -7.33 4.94 -24.27
CA ARG A 140 -5.91 4.65 -24.04
C ARG A 140 -5.02 5.84 -24.43
N ILE A 141 -3.83 5.87 -23.88
CA ILE A 141 -2.72 6.76 -24.30
C ILE A 141 -1.48 5.93 -24.56
N GLU A 142 -0.54 6.42 -25.33
CA GLU A 142 0.80 5.84 -25.41
C GLU A 142 1.49 5.96 -24.03
N TYR A 143 2.31 4.98 -23.67
CA TYR A 143 2.95 4.95 -22.35
C TYR A 143 3.95 6.08 -22.20
N ASP A 144 3.50 7.18 -21.62
CA ASP A 144 4.28 8.33 -21.26
C ASP A 144 3.80 8.91 -19.92
N VAL A 145 4.73 9.19 -19.01
CA VAL A 145 4.40 9.66 -17.66
C VAL A 145 3.79 11.07 -17.68
N LYS A 146 4.24 11.94 -18.59
CA LYS A 146 3.73 13.31 -18.69
C LYS A 146 2.31 13.32 -19.23
N GLU A 147 2.06 12.51 -20.27
CA GLU A 147 0.70 12.34 -20.81
C GLU A 147 -0.24 11.70 -19.78
N PHE A 148 0.23 10.75 -18.99
CA PHE A 148 -0.56 10.17 -17.91
C PHE A 148 -0.95 11.23 -16.86
N ILE A 149 0.02 12.03 -16.39
CA ILE A 149 -0.25 13.09 -15.40
C ILE A 149 -1.23 14.12 -15.98
N LYS A 150 -1.04 14.53 -17.24
CA LYS A 150 -1.93 15.47 -17.91
C LYS A 150 -3.35 14.92 -18.01
N THR A 151 -3.50 13.68 -18.46
CA THR A 151 -4.82 12.98 -18.54
C THR A 151 -5.51 12.94 -17.17
N PHE A 152 -4.75 12.63 -16.13
CA PHE A 152 -5.27 12.62 -14.75
C PHE A 152 -5.73 14.01 -14.32
N GLU A 153 -4.92 15.05 -14.54
CA GLU A 153 -5.26 16.43 -14.19
C GLU A 153 -6.50 16.94 -14.94
N GLU A 154 -6.60 16.63 -16.23
CA GLU A 154 -7.75 17.00 -17.06
C GLU A 154 -9.03 16.28 -16.60
N ALA A 155 -8.94 15.00 -16.24
CA ALA A 155 -10.03 14.23 -15.68
C ALA A 155 -10.55 14.84 -14.37
N VAL A 156 -9.65 15.19 -13.46
CA VAL A 156 -10.01 15.84 -12.19
C VAL A 156 -10.62 17.22 -12.44
N LYS A 157 -10.03 18.04 -13.32
CA LYS A 157 -10.55 19.37 -13.66
C LYS A 157 -11.96 19.31 -14.24
N SER A 158 -12.23 18.34 -15.11
CA SER A 158 -13.56 18.18 -15.72
C SER A 158 -14.64 17.74 -14.73
N SER A 159 -14.24 17.20 -13.57
CA SER A 159 -15.16 16.73 -12.52
C SER A 159 -15.45 17.80 -11.46
N LEU A 160 -14.78 18.95 -11.52
CA LEU A 160 -14.99 20.06 -10.61
C LEU A 160 -16.10 20.96 -11.17
N ASP A 161 -16.93 21.48 -10.27
CA ASP A 161 -17.96 22.47 -10.64
C ASP A 161 -17.33 23.74 -11.22
N GLU A 162 -18.01 24.38 -12.15
CA GLU A 162 -17.60 25.66 -12.73
C GLU A 162 -17.38 26.69 -11.60
N GLY A 163 -16.18 27.22 -11.51
CA GLY A 163 -15.80 28.24 -10.50
C GLY A 163 -14.91 27.72 -9.36
N GLN A 164 -14.62 26.44 -9.29
CA GLN A 164 -13.65 25.92 -8.32
C GLN A 164 -12.20 26.13 -8.84
N ASP A 165 -11.36 26.76 -8.02
CA ASP A 165 -9.93 26.92 -8.33
C ASP A 165 -9.14 25.66 -7.93
N VAL A 166 -8.75 24.87 -8.96
CA VAL A 166 -7.96 23.64 -8.80
C VAL A 166 -6.68 23.88 -7.99
N ASN A 167 -6.00 25.02 -8.21
CA ASN A 167 -4.76 25.30 -7.51
C ASN A 167 -5.00 25.60 -6.02
N LYS A 168 -6.12 26.23 -5.70
CA LYS A 168 -6.53 26.48 -4.32
C LYS A 168 -6.87 25.17 -3.64
N LEU A 169 -7.67 24.31 -4.28
CA LEU A 169 -8.01 22.98 -3.76
C LEU A 169 -6.78 22.09 -3.55
N LYS A 170 -5.83 22.08 -4.51
CA LYS A 170 -4.57 21.36 -4.34
C LYS A 170 -3.78 21.83 -3.12
N LYS A 171 -3.65 23.15 -2.90
CA LYS A 171 -2.97 23.70 -1.73
C LYS A 171 -3.66 23.37 -0.43
N GLU A 172 -4.99 23.44 -0.42
CA GLU A 172 -5.79 23.07 0.75
C GLU A 172 -5.61 21.58 1.10
N GLN A 173 -5.69 20.69 0.11
CA GLN A 173 -5.44 19.26 0.28
C GLN A 173 -4.03 18.94 0.73
N GLU A 174 -3.01 19.60 0.17
CA GLU A 174 -1.62 19.43 0.63
C GLU A 174 -1.44 19.86 2.10
N LEU A 175 -2.10 20.95 2.50
CA LEU A 175 -2.05 21.42 3.87
C LEU A 175 -2.77 20.47 4.84
N GLU A 176 -3.95 19.98 4.43
CA GLU A 176 -4.71 18.99 5.21
C GLU A 176 -3.94 17.66 5.32
N SER A 177 -3.36 17.19 4.22
CA SER A 177 -2.56 15.97 4.21
C SER A 177 -1.34 16.08 5.14
N LYS A 178 -0.63 17.22 5.11
CA LYS A 178 0.49 17.46 6.03
C LYS A 178 0.03 17.42 7.49
N LYS A 179 -1.05 18.13 7.82
CA LYS A 179 -1.62 18.12 9.19
C LYS A 179 -2.05 16.72 9.61
N ALA A 180 -2.72 15.98 8.72
CA ALA A 180 -3.16 14.61 9.00
C ALA A 180 -1.98 13.66 9.23
N VAL A 181 -0.89 13.80 8.44
CA VAL A 181 0.34 13.02 8.65
C VAL A 181 1.00 13.39 9.97
N GLU A 182 1.14 14.69 10.29
CA GLU A 182 1.69 15.15 11.56
C GLU A 182 0.87 14.66 12.76
N GLU A 183 -0.46 14.75 12.67
CA GLU A 183 -1.36 14.25 13.71
C GLU A 183 -1.29 12.72 13.83
N TYR A 184 -1.22 12.00 12.70
CA TYR A 184 -1.04 10.55 12.71
C TYR A 184 0.28 10.13 13.36
N VAL A 185 1.39 10.80 12.99
CA VAL A 185 2.71 10.57 13.60
C VAL A 185 2.70 10.91 15.08
N LYS A 186 2.04 12.00 15.48
CA LYS A 186 1.91 12.42 16.89
C LYS A 186 1.08 11.44 17.72
N ASN A 187 -0.02 10.91 17.15
CA ASN A 187 -0.97 10.08 17.90
C ASN A 187 -0.64 8.58 17.85
N ASN A 188 0.01 8.12 16.77
CA ASN A 188 0.32 6.71 16.60
C ASN A 188 1.81 6.44 16.65
N GLY A 189 2.66 7.47 16.59
CA GLY A 189 4.09 7.38 16.29
C GLY A 189 4.33 6.55 15.02
N VAL A 190 5.45 6.62 14.39
CA VAL A 190 6.00 5.43 13.72
C VAL A 190 6.19 4.47 14.88
N ALA A 191 5.40 3.39 14.97
CA ALA A 191 5.32 2.57 16.19
C ALA A 191 6.73 2.27 16.69
N GLY A 192 7.16 3.00 17.73
CA GLY A 192 8.42 2.80 18.39
C GLY A 192 9.64 3.59 17.89
N GLU A 193 9.53 4.63 17.08
CA GLU A 193 10.72 5.47 16.82
C GLU A 193 10.63 6.79 17.60
N TYR A 194 11.56 6.95 18.52
CA TYR A 194 11.81 8.20 19.22
C TYR A 194 12.50 9.20 18.31
N THR A 195 12.26 10.49 18.54
CA THR A 195 13.07 11.56 17.94
C THR A 195 14.54 11.41 18.37
N LEU A 196 15.45 12.02 17.63
CA LEU A 196 16.87 11.97 17.95
C LEU A 196 17.17 12.47 19.38
N GLU A 197 16.47 13.52 19.79
CA GLU A 197 16.57 14.11 21.12
C GLU A 197 16.07 13.14 22.20
N GLU A 198 14.93 12.49 22.00
CA GLU A 198 14.41 11.48 22.92
C GLU A 198 15.29 10.24 22.98
N LYS A 199 15.85 9.80 21.85
CA LYS A 199 16.83 8.70 21.82
C LYS A 199 18.08 9.05 22.62
N GLN A 200 18.60 10.27 22.45
CA GLN A 200 19.78 10.73 23.18
C GLN A 200 19.52 10.79 24.68
N GLU A 201 18.38 11.33 25.12
CA GLU A 201 18.01 11.40 26.55
C GLU A 201 17.89 9.99 27.16
N LYS A 202 17.29 9.04 26.43
CA LYS A 202 17.17 7.64 26.88
C LYS A 202 18.55 6.96 26.94
N LEU A 203 19.41 7.20 25.97
CA LEU A 203 20.78 6.69 25.96
C LEU A 203 21.60 7.23 27.13
N ASP A 204 21.45 8.49 27.46
CA ASP A 204 22.17 9.09 28.61
C ASP A 204 21.69 8.48 29.94
N LYS A 205 20.37 8.17 30.06
CA LYS A 205 19.85 7.42 31.21
C LYS A 205 20.42 6.00 31.29
N ILE A 206 20.54 5.31 30.16
CA ILE A 206 21.13 3.96 30.10
C ILE A 206 22.60 4.01 30.48
N LYS A 207 23.38 4.96 29.93
CA LYS A 207 24.81 5.15 30.24
C LYS A 207 25.04 5.45 31.72
N ALA A 208 24.20 6.29 32.32
CA ALA A 208 24.28 6.63 33.76
C ALA A 208 24.01 5.43 34.67
N ASN A 209 23.25 4.44 34.23
CA ASN A 209 22.87 3.28 35.03
C ASN A 209 23.54 1.95 34.55
N ILE A 210 24.49 2.02 33.64
CA ILE A 210 25.09 0.84 32.99
C ILE A 210 25.72 -0.15 33.99
N SER A 211 26.22 0.38 35.11
CA SER A 211 26.82 -0.44 36.19
C SER A 211 25.77 -1.24 36.99
N LYS A 212 24.51 -0.95 36.86
CA LYS A 212 23.40 -1.61 37.56
C LYS A 212 22.68 -2.64 36.67
N LEU A 213 22.98 -2.63 35.36
CA LEU A 213 22.33 -3.51 34.37
C LEU A 213 22.91 -4.92 34.43
N ASP A 214 22.04 -5.91 34.23
CA ASP A 214 22.45 -7.29 33.99
C ASP A 214 23.14 -7.37 32.62
N MET A 215 24.46 -7.51 32.64
CA MET A 215 25.31 -7.51 31.44
C MET A 215 24.98 -8.64 30.48
N ALA A 216 24.51 -9.78 30.97
CA ALA A 216 24.15 -10.91 30.12
C ALA A 216 22.87 -10.60 29.33
N LYS A 217 21.89 -9.99 29.98
CA LYS A 217 20.63 -9.55 29.31
C LYS A 217 20.90 -8.40 28.36
N LEU A 218 21.73 -7.43 28.75
CA LEU A 218 22.11 -6.32 27.88
C LEU A 218 22.79 -6.80 26.60
N GLN A 219 23.76 -7.72 26.71
CA GLN A 219 24.46 -8.30 25.54
C GLN A 219 23.51 -9.03 24.62
N LYS A 220 22.51 -9.72 25.17
CA LYS A 220 21.49 -10.41 24.37
C LYS A 220 20.63 -9.41 23.59
N ILE A 221 20.13 -8.34 24.23
CA ILE A 221 19.34 -7.30 23.55
C ILE A 221 20.19 -6.61 22.47
N MET A 222 21.45 -6.29 22.76
CA MET A 222 22.37 -5.72 21.78
C MET A 222 22.55 -6.62 20.55
N ALA A 223 22.70 -7.92 20.76
CA ALA A 223 22.83 -8.89 19.68
C ALA A 223 21.54 -9.05 18.87
N ASP A 224 20.39 -9.12 19.55
CA ASP A 224 19.08 -9.28 18.92
C ASP A 224 18.70 -8.08 18.04
N HIS A 225 19.18 -6.88 18.40
CA HIS A 225 18.93 -5.62 17.68
C HIS A 225 20.13 -5.13 16.85
N LEU A 226 21.21 -5.93 16.74
CA LEU A 226 22.44 -5.61 15.99
C LEU A 226 23.11 -4.31 16.44
N ILE A 227 23.03 -3.98 17.72
CA ILE A 227 23.64 -2.78 18.29
C ILE A 227 25.11 -3.06 18.62
N THR A 228 26.01 -2.30 18.02
CA THR A 228 27.46 -2.41 18.27
C THR A 228 27.99 -1.38 19.25
N SER A 229 27.28 -0.25 19.40
CA SER A 229 27.69 0.87 20.27
C SER A 229 26.48 1.72 20.65
N PHE A 230 26.55 2.33 21.83
CA PHE A 230 25.58 3.35 22.29
C PHE A 230 26.07 4.79 22.05
N ASN A 231 27.08 4.99 21.22
CA ASN A 231 27.63 6.32 20.93
C ASN A 231 26.88 7.05 19.81
N ASP A 232 26.12 6.32 19.01
CA ASP A 232 25.33 6.85 17.90
C ASP A 232 23.84 6.60 18.18
N ALA A 233 23.12 7.67 18.49
CA ALA A 233 21.69 7.59 18.78
C ALA A 233 20.84 7.22 17.57
N GLU A 234 21.29 7.55 16.35
CA GLU A 234 20.58 7.18 15.12
C GLU A 234 20.61 5.68 14.89
N ALA A 235 21.71 5.04 15.22
CA ALA A 235 21.93 3.61 14.98
C ALA A 235 21.20 2.70 15.99
N VAL A 236 20.67 3.26 17.09
CA VAL A 236 19.99 2.45 18.12
C VAL A 236 18.47 2.47 17.89
N PRO A 237 17.84 1.29 17.65
CA PRO A 237 16.38 1.20 17.51
C PRO A 237 15.65 1.60 18.79
N SER A 238 14.55 2.35 18.66
CA SER A 238 13.75 2.82 19.80
C SER A 238 13.24 1.68 20.68
N LYS A 239 12.87 0.58 20.07
CA LYS A 239 12.43 -0.63 20.77
C LYS A 239 13.53 -1.21 21.69
N ALA A 240 14.77 -1.22 21.22
CA ALA A 240 15.89 -1.68 22.02
C ALA A 240 16.16 -0.78 23.22
N LEU A 241 15.97 0.54 23.07
CA LEU A 241 16.07 1.49 24.20
C LEU A 241 15.05 1.19 25.28
N ASP A 242 13.81 0.87 24.92
CA ASP A 242 12.77 0.52 25.89
C ASP A 242 13.09 -0.81 26.58
N GLU A 243 13.48 -1.84 25.83
CA GLU A 243 13.86 -3.14 26.40
C GLU A 243 15.06 -3.03 27.38
N ILE A 244 16.02 -2.13 27.09
CA ILE A 244 17.16 -1.90 27.98
C ILE A 244 16.74 -1.07 29.21
N LEU A 245 15.85 -0.09 29.06
CA LEU A 245 15.34 0.70 30.17
C LEU A 245 14.50 -0.12 31.16
N GLU A 246 13.82 -1.17 30.68
CA GLU A 246 13.12 -2.13 31.55
C GLU A 246 14.06 -2.96 32.43
N LEU A 247 15.37 -2.97 32.15
CA LEU A 247 16.38 -3.65 32.97
C LEU A 247 16.93 -2.78 34.12
N ILE A 248 16.64 -1.47 34.11
CA ILE A 248 17.07 -0.51 35.14
C ILE A 248 16.08 -0.50 36.31
#